data_f2b54611c75529035fa8b6fe28c91b9c
#
_entry.id   f2b54611c75529035fa8b6fe28c91b9c
#
_cell.length_a   1.000
_cell.length_b   1.000
_cell.length_c   1.000
_cell.angle_alpha   90.00
_cell.angle_beta   90.00
_cell.angle_gamma   90.00
#
_symmetry.space_group_name_H-M   'P 1'
#
loop_
_entity.id
_entity.type
_entity.pdbx_description
1 polymer ?
#
loop_
_entity_poly.entity_id
_entity_poly.type
_entity_poly.pdbx_seq_one_letter_code
_entity_poly.pdbx_strand_id
1 'polypeptide(L)'
;VQNGRQYLMGYVSHFDTISPYRIDNILSVKTKDVAAEKDCDRFDELRAKLDDMMTHIWGVSTQSKSQARMEHVTFTVHYRSDELFIPQRLEREKRCGIVEHLDAHTSRFSADVYDANELIPWIRTFICRITDIQFSNKTLEEQFKNDLGQMYELYGLNDQNEQKGGEKHAI
;
A
#
# COMPACT_ATOMS: atom_id res chain seq x y z
N VAL A 1 1.62 1.18 -14.56
CA VAL A 1 0.17 1.42 -14.78
C VAL A 1 -0.53 1.25 -13.44
N GLN A 2 -1.25 2.27 -12.99
CA GLN A 2 -1.97 2.25 -11.73
C GLN A 2 -3.46 2.54 -11.98
N ASN A 3 -4.35 1.63 -11.54
CA ASN A 3 -5.81 1.76 -11.73
C ASN A 3 -6.22 2.08 -13.18
N GLY A 4 -5.57 1.43 -14.17
CA GLY A 4 -5.79 1.68 -15.58
C GLY A 4 -5.14 2.95 -16.15
N ARG A 5 -4.50 3.78 -15.30
CA ARG A 5 -3.79 4.99 -15.72
C ARG A 5 -2.30 4.71 -15.92
N GLN A 6 -1.73 5.33 -16.94
CA GLN A 6 -0.30 5.21 -17.24
C GLN A 6 0.45 6.44 -16.74
N TYR A 7 1.63 6.22 -16.20
CA TYR A 7 2.51 7.27 -15.68
C TYR A 7 3.88 7.16 -16.34
N LEU A 8 4.43 8.30 -16.69
CA LEU A 8 5.81 8.48 -17.08
C LEU A 8 6.59 8.92 -15.83
N MET A 9 7.66 8.20 -15.49
CA MET A 9 8.59 8.64 -14.43
C MET A 9 9.62 9.55 -15.06
N GLY A 10 9.64 10.82 -14.65
CA GLY A 10 10.50 11.85 -15.20
C GLY A 10 11.42 12.45 -14.14
N TYR A 11 12.70 12.60 -14.48
CA TYR A 11 13.63 13.33 -13.64
C TYR A 11 13.47 14.84 -13.81
N VAL A 12 13.30 15.54 -12.70
CA VAL A 12 13.17 17.00 -12.64
C VAL A 12 14.48 17.58 -12.14
N SER A 13 15.34 18.06 -13.05
CA SER A 13 16.69 18.53 -12.74
C SER A 13 16.72 19.69 -11.74
N HIS A 14 15.71 20.56 -11.75
CA HIS A 14 15.62 21.69 -10.83
C HIS A 14 15.44 21.29 -9.36
N PHE A 15 14.75 20.17 -9.11
CA PHE A 15 14.49 19.64 -7.77
C PHE A 15 15.30 18.41 -7.42
N ASP A 16 16.15 17.94 -8.33
CA ASP A 16 16.91 16.70 -8.22
C ASP A 16 16.04 15.50 -7.78
N THR A 17 14.85 15.38 -8.37
CA THR A 17 13.86 14.36 -7.99
C THR A 17 13.28 13.65 -9.21
N ILE A 18 12.83 12.40 -9.01
CA ILE A 18 12.04 11.65 -9.99
C ILE A 18 10.57 11.80 -9.58
N SER A 19 9.74 12.21 -10.52
CA SER A 19 8.31 12.45 -10.30
C SER A 19 7.43 11.73 -11.32
N PRO A 20 6.24 11.25 -10.91
CA PRO A 20 5.29 10.62 -11.81
C PRO A 20 4.47 11.67 -12.56
N TYR A 21 4.39 11.54 -13.87
CA TYR A 21 3.55 12.35 -14.76
C TYR A 21 2.49 11.48 -15.40
N ARG A 22 1.23 11.86 -15.28
CA ARG A 22 0.15 11.16 -16.00
C ARG A 22 0.31 11.37 -17.49
N ILE A 23 0.34 10.27 -18.27
CA ILE A 23 0.55 10.33 -19.71
C ILE A 23 -0.59 11.09 -20.41
N ASP A 24 -1.82 10.94 -19.95
CA ASP A 24 -3.00 11.64 -20.47
C ASP A 24 -2.99 13.17 -20.23
N ASN A 25 -2.13 13.68 -19.32
CA ASN A 25 -1.94 15.10 -19.09
C ASN A 25 -0.75 15.70 -19.89
N ILE A 26 -0.02 14.90 -20.65
CA ILE A 26 1.13 15.37 -21.44
C ILE A 26 0.61 15.98 -22.75
N LEU A 27 0.77 17.29 -22.89
CA LEU A 27 0.30 18.03 -24.07
C LEU A 27 1.28 17.96 -25.23
N SER A 28 2.57 17.94 -24.95
CA SER A 28 3.60 17.86 -26.00
C SER A 28 4.90 17.29 -25.45
N VAL A 29 5.67 16.64 -26.31
CA VAL A 29 7.01 16.14 -26.03
C VAL A 29 7.96 16.69 -27.07
N LYS A 30 9.09 17.25 -26.64
CA LYS A 30 10.17 17.68 -27.50
C LYS A 30 11.41 16.87 -27.19
N THR A 31 11.98 16.24 -28.19
CA THR A 31 13.29 15.60 -28.09
C THR A 31 14.39 16.65 -28.20
N LYS A 32 15.44 16.51 -27.39
CA LYS A 32 16.70 17.22 -27.60
C LYS A 32 17.74 16.19 -28.01
N ASP A 33 18.66 16.60 -28.87
CA ASP A 33 19.80 15.77 -29.20
C ASP A 33 20.61 15.55 -27.92
N VAL A 34 20.75 14.30 -27.50
CA VAL A 34 21.56 13.93 -26.35
C VAL A 34 23.01 13.98 -26.80
N ALA A 35 23.73 14.96 -26.32
CA ALA A 35 25.16 15.09 -26.57
C ALA A 35 25.95 14.38 -25.50
N ALA A 36 26.82 13.45 -25.93
CA ALA A 36 28.03 13.01 -25.28
C ALA A 36 27.92 12.02 -24.09
N GLU A 37 29.01 11.25 -23.92
CA GLU A 37 29.29 10.22 -22.90
C GLU A 37 28.95 10.61 -21.45
N LYS A 38 29.02 11.90 -21.09
CA LYS A 38 28.66 12.40 -19.74
C LYS A 38 27.18 12.20 -19.38
N ASP A 39 26.31 12.13 -20.38
CA ASP A 39 24.88 11.92 -20.15
C ASP A 39 24.54 10.44 -19.93
N CYS A 40 25.41 9.51 -20.39
CA CYS A 40 25.21 8.08 -20.19
C CYS A 40 25.43 7.69 -18.74
N ASP A 41 26.51 8.15 -18.09
CA ASP A 41 26.81 7.84 -16.68
C ASP A 41 25.66 8.34 -15.78
N ARG A 42 25.18 9.57 -16.05
CA ARG A 42 24.05 10.14 -15.33
C ARG A 42 22.73 9.39 -15.57
N PHE A 43 22.54 8.86 -16.77
CA PHE A 43 21.36 8.06 -17.08
C PHE A 43 21.35 6.76 -16.27
N ASP A 44 22.48 6.09 -16.16
CA ASP A 44 22.61 4.84 -15.40
C ASP A 44 22.41 5.07 -13.90
N GLU A 45 22.93 6.18 -13.34
CA GLU A 45 22.69 6.59 -11.96
C GLU A 45 21.19 6.84 -11.70
N LEU A 46 20.52 7.59 -12.59
CA LEU A 46 19.11 7.90 -12.47
C LEU A 46 18.24 6.64 -12.63
N ARG A 47 18.65 5.72 -13.47
CA ARG A 47 17.97 4.44 -13.64
C ARG A 47 18.09 3.59 -12.38
N ALA A 48 19.28 3.46 -11.82
CA ALA A 48 19.49 2.75 -10.56
C ALA A 48 18.67 3.37 -9.42
N LYS A 49 18.61 4.72 -9.34
CA LYS A 49 17.77 5.44 -8.39
C LYS A 49 16.27 5.14 -8.60
N LEU A 50 15.82 5.10 -9.86
CA LEU A 50 14.44 4.75 -10.19
C LEU A 50 14.12 3.31 -9.81
N ASP A 51 15.00 2.36 -10.12
CA ASP A 51 14.82 0.95 -9.81
C ASP A 51 14.71 0.74 -8.29
N ASP A 52 15.55 1.41 -7.49
CA ASP A 52 15.43 1.42 -6.03
C ASP A 52 14.09 2.02 -5.57
N MET A 53 13.72 3.18 -6.10
CA MET A 53 12.44 3.82 -5.77
C MET A 53 11.23 2.93 -6.09
N MET A 54 11.27 2.18 -7.19
CA MET A 54 10.19 1.28 -7.60
C MET A 54 9.92 0.16 -6.59
N THR A 55 10.92 -0.19 -5.77
CA THR A 55 10.75 -1.17 -4.69
C THR A 55 9.94 -0.64 -3.50
N HIS A 56 9.64 0.67 -3.46
CA HIS A 56 8.94 1.35 -2.37
C HIS A 56 7.67 2.07 -2.83
N ILE A 57 7.36 2.06 -4.13
CA ILE A 57 6.14 2.67 -4.67
C ILE A 57 4.99 1.66 -4.65
N TRP A 58 4.02 1.87 -3.76
CA TRP A 58 2.79 1.09 -3.79
C TRP A 58 1.83 1.55 -4.89
N GLY A 59 1.56 2.83 -4.95
CA GLY A 59 0.69 3.47 -5.93
C GLY A 59 1.47 4.34 -6.92
N VAL A 60 1.52 5.63 -6.65
CA VAL A 60 2.19 6.63 -7.48
C VAL A 60 3.10 7.57 -6.67
N SER A 61 3.04 7.52 -5.35
CA SER A 61 3.81 8.40 -4.49
C SER A 61 5.29 8.01 -4.52
N THR A 62 6.13 8.99 -4.82
CA THR A 62 7.59 8.86 -4.92
C THR A 62 8.34 9.50 -3.76
N GLN A 63 7.60 10.09 -2.82
CA GLN A 63 8.13 10.74 -1.62
C GLN A 63 7.17 10.54 -0.46
N SER A 64 7.72 10.33 0.74
CA SER A 64 6.93 10.27 1.95
C SER A 64 6.36 11.65 2.29
N LYS A 65 5.08 11.69 2.67
CA LYS A 65 4.42 12.89 3.21
C LYS A 65 4.75 13.12 4.68
N SER A 66 5.22 12.09 5.36
CA SER A 66 5.69 12.17 6.74
C SER A 66 7.15 12.64 6.77
N GLN A 67 7.60 13.10 7.93
CA GLN A 67 9.03 13.42 8.13
C GLN A 67 9.93 12.17 8.08
N ALA A 68 9.33 10.98 8.21
CA ALA A 68 10.01 9.71 8.01
C ALA A 68 10.28 9.49 6.52
N ARG A 69 11.45 8.96 6.19
CA ARG A 69 11.87 8.69 4.82
C ARG A 69 10.96 7.68 4.11
N MET A 70 10.45 6.69 4.86
CA MET A 70 9.50 5.67 4.42
C MET A 70 8.53 5.31 5.55
N GLU A 71 7.38 4.80 5.19
CA GLU A 71 6.36 4.30 6.11
C GLU A 71 6.32 2.78 6.06
N HIS A 72 6.41 2.14 7.21
CA HIS A 72 6.31 0.70 7.36
C HIS A 72 4.88 0.28 7.65
N VAL A 73 4.41 -0.76 6.95
CA VAL A 73 3.08 -1.38 7.17
C VAL A 73 3.26 -2.88 7.32
N THR A 74 2.65 -3.46 8.34
CA THR A 74 2.56 -4.91 8.50
C THR A 74 1.18 -5.32 8.99
N PHE A 75 0.71 -6.48 8.55
CA PHE A 75 -0.52 -7.10 9.05
C PHE A 75 -0.49 -8.61 8.80
N THR A 76 -1.27 -9.32 9.60
CA THR A 76 -1.44 -10.77 9.48
C THR A 76 -2.83 -11.08 8.93
N VAL A 77 -2.93 -12.02 8.01
CA VAL A 77 -4.20 -12.48 7.40
C VAL A 77 -4.42 -13.94 7.75
N HIS A 78 -5.60 -14.22 8.32
CA HIS A 78 -6.05 -15.59 8.58
C HIS A 78 -7.07 -16.03 7.52
N TYR A 79 -6.99 -17.29 7.10
CA TYR A 79 -7.88 -17.87 6.11
C TYR A 79 -8.13 -19.36 6.38
N ARG A 80 -9.27 -19.86 5.92
CA ARG A 80 -9.65 -21.27 6.07
C ARG A 80 -9.06 -22.13 4.96
N SER A 81 -9.09 -23.43 5.15
CA SER A 81 -8.58 -24.42 4.15
C SER A 81 -9.27 -24.34 2.79
N ASP A 82 -10.54 -23.87 2.75
CA ASP A 82 -11.33 -23.67 1.54
C ASP A 82 -11.12 -22.30 0.88
N GLU A 83 -10.35 -21.40 1.51
CA GLU A 83 -10.09 -20.05 1.05
C GLU A 83 -8.69 -19.88 0.40
N LEU A 84 -8.23 -20.86 -0.36
CA LEU A 84 -6.90 -20.85 -1.00
C LEU A 84 -6.68 -19.62 -1.92
N PHE A 85 -7.74 -18.97 -2.36
CA PHE A 85 -7.65 -17.75 -3.15
C PHE A 85 -7.09 -16.57 -2.36
N ILE A 86 -7.17 -16.57 -1.02
CA ILE A 86 -6.64 -15.48 -0.17
C ILE A 86 -5.10 -15.41 -0.22
N PRO A 87 -4.35 -16.50 0.12
CA PRO A 87 -2.88 -16.45 0.01
C PRO A 87 -2.41 -16.24 -1.44
N GLN A 88 -3.08 -16.82 -2.43
CA GLN A 88 -2.77 -16.61 -3.84
C GLN A 88 -2.97 -15.15 -4.24
N ARG A 89 -4.00 -14.49 -3.71
CA ARG A 89 -4.26 -13.07 -3.95
C ARG A 89 -3.21 -12.19 -3.29
N LEU A 90 -2.82 -12.49 -2.04
CA LEU A 90 -1.74 -11.79 -1.35
C LEU A 90 -0.46 -11.82 -2.18
N GLU A 91 -0.05 -13.00 -2.65
CA GLU A 91 1.15 -13.18 -3.48
C GLU A 91 1.07 -12.41 -4.81
N ARG A 92 -0.06 -12.49 -5.50
CA ARG A 92 -0.25 -11.83 -6.79
C ARG A 92 -0.28 -10.29 -6.67
N GLU A 93 -0.84 -9.77 -5.58
CA GLU A 93 -1.13 -8.35 -5.42
C GLU A 93 -0.14 -7.62 -4.49
N LYS A 94 0.85 -8.31 -3.93
CA LYS A 94 1.81 -7.76 -2.95
C LYS A 94 2.69 -6.62 -3.47
N ARG A 95 2.78 -6.43 -4.79
CA ARG A 95 3.61 -5.39 -5.44
C ARG A 95 5.03 -5.34 -4.87
N CYS A 96 5.39 -4.22 -4.21
CA CYS A 96 6.67 -4.02 -3.54
C CYS A 96 6.72 -4.61 -2.12
N GLY A 97 5.62 -5.22 -1.63
CA GLY A 97 5.59 -5.86 -0.32
C GLY A 97 6.12 -7.28 -0.32
N ILE A 98 6.31 -7.80 0.87
CA ILE A 98 6.77 -9.16 1.15
C ILE A 98 5.61 -9.92 1.82
N VAL A 99 5.38 -11.16 1.40
CA VAL A 99 4.44 -12.09 2.04
C VAL A 99 5.23 -13.23 2.64
N GLU A 100 5.02 -13.48 3.92
CA GLU A 100 5.57 -14.59 4.67
C GLU A 100 4.43 -15.53 5.06
N HIS A 101 4.50 -16.80 4.66
CA HIS A 101 3.54 -17.82 5.11
C HIS A 101 3.97 -18.36 6.47
N LEU A 102 3.24 -18.00 7.53
CA LEU A 102 3.57 -18.40 8.91
C LEU A 102 3.14 -19.83 9.19
N ASP A 103 2.00 -20.23 8.65
CA ASP A 103 1.46 -21.58 8.72
C ASP A 103 0.46 -21.86 7.56
N ALA A 104 -0.25 -22.99 7.59
CA ALA A 104 -1.19 -23.39 6.55
C ALA A 104 -2.40 -22.43 6.39
N HIS A 105 -2.67 -21.59 7.39
CA HIS A 105 -3.86 -20.74 7.47
C HIS A 105 -3.55 -19.28 7.78
N THR A 106 -2.27 -18.92 7.83
CA THR A 106 -1.84 -17.60 8.30
C THR A 106 -0.69 -17.10 7.44
N SER A 107 -0.84 -15.89 6.93
CA SER A 107 0.23 -15.18 6.22
C SER A 107 0.41 -13.79 6.77
N ARG A 108 1.65 -13.32 6.83
CA ARG A 108 2.01 -11.96 7.18
C ARG A 108 2.42 -11.20 5.93
N PHE A 109 1.90 -10.00 5.79
CA PHE A 109 2.35 -9.03 4.80
C PHE A 109 3.17 -7.94 5.48
N SER A 110 4.23 -7.47 4.83
CA SER A 110 5.00 -6.30 5.23
C SER A 110 5.46 -5.50 4.02
N ALA A 111 5.54 -4.19 4.16
CA ALA A 111 6.06 -3.30 3.13
C ALA A 111 6.65 -2.02 3.72
N ASP A 112 7.72 -1.52 3.10
CA ASP A 112 8.26 -0.19 3.30
C ASP A 112 7.91 0.67 2.08
N VAL A 113 7.08 1.69 2.27
CA VAL A 113 6.48 2.48 1.19
C VAL A 113 6.60 3.97 1.42
N TYR A 114 6.51 4.76 0.35
CA TYR A 114 6.51 6.22 0.46
C TYR A 114 5.21 6.79 1.02
N ASP A 115 4.06 6.16 0.76
CA ASP A 115 2.75 6.61 1.26
C ASP A 115 1.87 5.40 1.59
N ALA A 116 1.74 5.10 2.88
CA ALA A 116 0.96 3.97 3.36
C ALA A 116 -0.57 4.15 3.15
N ASN A 117 -1.03 5.39 2.92
CA ASN A 117 -2.44 5.63 2.56
C ASN A 117 -2.84 4.91 1.27
N GLU A 118 -1.90 4.73 0.34
CA GLU A 118 -2.15 4.05 -0.93
C GLU A 118 -2.46 2.55 -0.76
N LEU A 119 -2.06 1.94 0.39
CA LEU A 119 -2.36 0.55 0.70
C LEU A 119 -3.76 0.37 1.30
N ILE A 120 -4.32 1.38 1.95
CA ILE A 120 -5.58 1.28 2.69
C ILE A 120 -6.72 0.66 1.87
N PRO A 121 -6.99 1.07 0.62
CA PRO A 121 -8.06 0.44 -0.18
C PRO A 121 -7.85 -1.06 -0.40
N TRP A 122 -6.61 -1.48 -0.60
CA TRP A 122 -6.28 -2.88 -0.78
C TRP A 122 -6.37 -3.66 0.53
N ILE A 123 -5.84 -3.13 1.64
CA ILE A 123 -5.94 -3.72 2.98
C ILE A 123 -7.40 -3.95 3.36
N ARG A 124 -8.28 -2.98 3.11
CA ARG A 124 -9.72 -3.10 3.39
C ARG A 124 -10.41 -4.28 2.70
N THR A 125 -9.84 -4.78 1.61
CA THR A 125 -10.39 -5.96 0.94
C THR A 125 -10.18 -7.27 1.69
N PHE A 126 -9.33 -7.29 2.72
CA PHE A 126 -9.08 -8.42 3.62
C PHE A 126 -9.74 -8.25 4.99
N ILE A 127 -10.62 -7.25 5.15
CA ILE A 127 -11.36 -7.02 6.40
C ILE A 127 -12.06 -8.32 6.85
N CYS A 128 -12.21 -8.53 8.16
CA CYS A 128 -12.65 -9.78 8.78
C CYS A 128 -11.62 -10.93 8.77
N ARG A 129 -10.44 -10.74 8.14
CA ARG A 129 -9.34 -11.71 8.14
C ARG A 129 -8.06 -11.15 8.71
N ILE A 130 -7.99 -9.82 8.84
CA ILE A 130 -6.78 -9.12 9.31
C ILE A 130 -6.72 -9.11 10.82
N THR A 131 -5.54 -9.43 11.32
CA THR A 131 -5.12 -9.21 12.71
C THR A 131 -3.76 -8.51 12.73
N ASP A 132 -3.35 -8.01 13.91
CA ASP A 132 -2.01 -7.45 14.14
C ASP A 132 -1.59 -6.37 13.15
N ILE A 133 -2.56 -5.55 12.68
CA ILE A 133 -2.24 -4.46 11.77
C ILE A 133 -1.49 -3.34 12.49
N GLN A 134 -0.36 -2.96 11.92
CA GLN A 134 0.51 -1.91 12.43
C GLN A 134 0.99 -1.01 11.30
N PHE A 135 0.99 0.29 11.58
CA PHE A 135 1.60 1.31 10.73
C PHE A 135 2.65 2.06 11.53
N SER A 136 3.78 2.39 10.91
CA SER A 136 4.75 3.31 11.51
C SER A 136 4.14 4.72 11.66
N ASN A 137 3.26 5.12 10.73
CA ASN A 137 2.44 6.32 10.81
C ASN A 137 1.25 6.08 11.76
N LYS A 138 1.38 6.49 13.03
CA LYS A 138 0.36 6.26 14.06
C LYS A 138 -0.96 7.00 13.78
N THR A 139 -0.91 8.18 13.18
CA THR A 139 -2.13 8.91 12.78
C THR A 139 -2.94 8.10 11.76
N LEU A 140 -2.26 7.48 10.79
CA LEU A 140 -2.92 6.63 9.81
C LEU A 140 -3.47 5.35 10.43
N GLU A 141 -2.75 4.76 11.39
CA GLU A 141 -3.22 3.59 12.15
C GLU A 141 -4.50 3.90 12.93
N GLU A 142 -4.52 5.03 13.63
CA GLU A 142 -5.70 5.49 14.38
C GLU A 142 -6.88 5.77 13.45
N GLN A 143 -6.63 6.46 12.33
CA GLN A 143 -7.67 6.71 11.31
C GLN A 143 -8.25 5.39 10.78
N PHE A 144 -7.40 4.42 10.43
CA PHE A 144 -7.86 3.13 9.94
C PHE A 144 -8.73 2.41 10.98
N LYS A 145 -8.35 2.41 12.27
CA LYS A 145 -9.12 1.81 13.37
C LYS A 145 -10.44 2.53 13.60
N ASN A 146 -10.43 3.86 13.54
CA ASN A 146 -11.64 4.68 13.66
C ASN A 146 -12.63 4.41 12.52
N ASP A 147 -12.14 4.31 11.28
CA ASP A 147 -12.98 3.97 10.11
C ASP A 147 -13.66 2.59 10.28
N LEU A 148 -12.95 1.61 10.87
CA LEU A 148 -13.53 0.30 11.18
C LEU A 148 -14.61 0.39 12.27
N GLY A 149 -14.37 1.21 13.31
CA GLY A 149 -15.34 1.47 14.37
C GLY A 149 -16.63 2.11 13.82
N GLN A 150 -16.47 3.15 13.00
CA GLN A 150 -17.61 3.80 12.34
C GLN A 150 -18.40 2.85 11.42
N MET A 151 -17.68 1.99 10.67
CA MET A 151 -18.34 0.98 9.84
C MET A 151 -19.16 0.02 10.70
N TYR A 152 -18.63 -0.41 11.84
CA TYR A 152 -19.32 -1.29 12.77
C TYR A 152 -20.63 -0.66 13.32
N GLU A 153 -20.59 0.62 13.66
CA GLU A 153 -21.77 1.40 14.08
C GLU A 153 -22.79 1.55 12.96
N LEU A 154 -22.34 1.93 11.74
CA LEU A 154 -23.19 2.14 10.58
C LEU A 154 -23.97 0.88 10.18
N TYR A 155 -23.40 -0.30 10.39
CA TYR A 155 -24.07 -1.57 10.11
C TYR A 155 -24.93 -2.08 11.28
N GLY A 156 -25.05 -1.32 12.37
CA GLY A 156 -25.90 -1.66 13.54
C GLY A 156 -25.46 -2.92 14.27
N LEU A 157 -24.16 -3.25 14.24
CA LEU A 157 -23.65 -4.47 14.84
C LEU A 157 -23.48 -4.37 16.37
N ASN A 158 -23.55 -3.16 16.94
CA ASN A 158 -23.52 -2.93 18.39
C ASN A 158 -24.73 -3.51 19.11
N ASP A 159 -25.92 -3.46 18.51
CA ASP A 159 -27.19 -3.86 19.15
C ASP A 159 -27.33 -5.39 19.30
N GLN A 160 -26.54 -6.18 18.56
CA GLN A 160 -26.65 -7.65 18.60
C GLN A 160 -25.92 -8.29 19.79
N ASN A 161 -24.96 -7.60 20.40
CA ASN A 161 -24.22 -8.12 21.55
C ASN A 161 -24.93 -7.89 22.88
N GLU A 162 -25.81 -6.89 23.01
CA GLU A 162 -26.58 -6.66 24.22
C GLU A 162 -27.74 -7.67 24.40
N GLN A 163 -28.31 -8.17 23.29
CA GLN A 163 -29.40 -9.16 23.35
C GLN A 163 -28.93 -10.58 23.68
N LYS A 164 -27.66 -10.93 23.46
CA LYS A 164 -27.10 -12.25 23.84
C LYS A 164 -26.59 -12.33 25.27
N GLY A 165 -26.45 -11.21 25.96
CA GLY A 165 -26.04 -11.15 27.37
C GLY A 165 -27.18 -11.28 28.38
N GLY A 166 -28.44 -11.17 27.96
CA GLY A 166 -29.63 -11.13 28.84
C GLY A 166 -30.29 -12.49 29.14
N GLU A 167 -29.88 -13.59 28.54
CA GLU A 167 -30.55 -14.90 28.70
C GLU A 167 -29.79 -15.93 29.56
N LYS A 168 -28.89 -15.52 30.40
CA LYS A 168 -28.29 -16.40 31.41
C LYS A 168 -28.49 -15.82 32.82
N HIS A 169 -29.70 -15.94 33.35
CA HIS A 169 -29.99 -16.16 34.77
C HIS A 169 -31.51 -16.12 35.02
N ALA A 170 -32.18 -17.22 34.74
CA ALA A 170 -33.41 -17.61 35.41
C ALA A 170 -33.54 -19.14 35.31
N ILE A 171 -33.01 -19.82 36.27
CA ILE A 171 -33.58 -21.00 36.99
C ILE A 171 -32.58 -21.35 38.08
#